data_ec472e794691279d1a54c8c63f6c1f12
#
_entry.id   ec472e794691279d1a54c8c63f6c1f12
#
_cell.length_a   1.000
_cell.length_b   1.000
_cell.length_c   1.000
_cell.angle_alpha   90.00
_cell.angle_beta   90.00
_cell.angle_gamma   90.00
#
_symmetry.space_group_name_H-M   'P 1'
#
loop_
_entity.id
_entity.type
_entity.pdbx_description
1 polymer ?
#
loop_
_entity_poly.entity_id
_entity_poly.type
_entity_poly.pdbx_seq_one_letter_code
_entity_poly.pdbx_strand_id
1 'polypeptide(L)'
;MRFSSAVQWALPLQWFCSSGFASTITTEHAIREAAQNTLEVFKIPSNITRSTAFQVKARSTRHSAWQEVELFDTPVQEINATTGHANIHHTSVGLFDFGKSVTLSIFPDPNIFSSIDTVRIRPLSYGIDAVINGQQIDLALFEPRDIVVEVNGDVFNVLHLFLGATDSFKPPAHNHKSIRHYEAGYHVLNETVKVLSGETVYLALGAVVKGDFLFQNSSDAVILGRGVIYQSGSITVESSKNIQIKGVTILNPTHYSLTLGMADNVIVSEVRSISGVQWGDGIDVFCSTNVILEKLFMRNSDDCIALYQHRWGYIGDSKNITVRDSALWADVAHPIHIGIHGNAVDPEIMEGVTISNIDILDHREPQVDYMGCIAINCGDENLIKDVTIDNVRIEDFHIGMLFNFKVFFNPKYNTSPGRGIQNLKIKDVTYNGTGEVMSIIAGYSDERSIEFVDFQGLTFNGREIWDGMAKPTWYQTADTLPMFVGGHVNNLTWSSSDAIVS
;
A
#
# COMPACT_ATOMS: atom_id res chain seq x y z
N MET A 1 13.58 -31.13 66.55
CA MET A 1 14.33 -30.68 67.71
C MET A 1 14.67 -29.22 67.55
N ARG A 2 14.21 -28.46 68.58
CA ARG A 2 14.66 -27.10 69.02
C ARG A 2 14.58 -25.96 67.98
N PHE A 3 13.61 -25.01 68.07
CA PHE A 3 13.45 -23.85 68.96
C PHE A 3 14.61 -22.88 68.98
N SER A 4 14.49 -21.64 68.54
CA SER A 4 14.13 -20.40 69.23
C SER A 4 14.61 -19.22 68.36
N SER A 5 14.21 -18.02 68.41
CA SER A 5 13.31 -17.18 69.19
C SER A 5 13.27 -15.78 68.50
N ALA A 6 12.14 -15.12 68.61
CA ALA A 6 11.93 -13.75 68.14
C ALA A 6 12.69 -12.71 69.00
N VAL A 7 13.08 -11.60 68.34
CA VAL A 7 13.23 -10.31 69.04
C VAL A 7 12.58 -9.23 68.18
N GLN A 8 11.51 -8.63 68.65
CA GLN A 8 10.89 -7.41 68.20
C GLN A 8 11.71 -6.20 68.68
N TRP A 9 11.97 -5.27 67.79
CA TRP A 9 12.25 -3.88 68.15
C TRP A 9 11.33 -2.97 67.37
N ALA A 10 10.46 -2.27 68.06
CA ALA A 10 9.63 -1.18 67.60
C ALA A 10 10.44 0.13 67.67
N LEU A 11 10.42 0.92 66.59
CA LEU A 11 10.78 2.34 66.62
C LEU A 11 9.72 3.16 65.84
N PRO A 12 9.55 4.44 66.18
CA PRO A 12 8.28 5.16 66.00
C PRO A 12 8.10 5.74 64.61
N LEU A 13 6.83 5.81 64.19
CA LEU A 13 6.37 6.55 63.02
C LEU A 13 6.70 8.05 63.17
N GLN A 14 7.55 8.55 62.31
CA GLN A 14 7.58 9.96 61.96
C GLN A 14 6.74 10.21 60.70
N TRP A 15 5.69 10.99 60.84
CA TRP A 15 4.90 11.53 59.77
C TRP A 15 5.74 12.54 58.99
N PHE A 16 6.14 12.20 57.74
CA PHE A 16 6.55 13.20 56.74
C PHE A 16 5.39 13.45 55.80
N CYS A 17 4.89 14.67 55.78
CA CYS A 17 3.94 15.19 54.82
C CYS A 17 4.45 14.99 53.40
N SER A 18 3.81 14.10 52.62
CA SER A 18 4.04 13.92 51.20
C SER A 18 3.01 14.73 50.40
N SER A 19 3.13 16.06 50.38
CA SER A 19 2.32 16.92 49.49
C SER A 19 2.98 17.29 48.14
N GLY A 20 4.18 16.77 47.89
CA GLY A 20 4.91 17.05 46.63
C GLY A 20 4.78 15.97 45.56
N PHE A 21 4.54 14.72 45.89
CA PHE A 21 4.55 13.62 44.90
C PHE A 21 3.23 13.45 44.16
N ALA A 22 2.10 13.83 44.74
CA ALA A 22 0.80 13.70 44.07
C ALA A 22 0.57 14.74 42.98
N SER A 23 1.19 15.92 43.04
CA SER A 23 1.03 16.97 42.02
C SER A 23 1.88 16.75 40.79
N THR A 24 3.05 16.11 40.89
CA THR A 24 3.92 15.77 39.77
C THR A 24 3.38 14.61 38.96
N ILE A 25 2.81 13.58 39.61
CA ILE A 25 2.21 12.42 38.91
C ILE A 25 0.95 12.84 38.13
N THR A 26 0.12 13.73 38.73
CA THR A 26 -1.08 14.26 38.06
C THR A 26 -0.72 15.18 36.86
N THR A 27 0.35 15.94 36.96
CA THR A 27 0.81 16.83 35.88
C THR A 27 1.43 16.03 34.72
N GLU A 28 2.28 15.05 34.96
CA GLU A 28 2.82 14.15 33.94
C GLU A 28 1.72 13.31 33.30
N HIS A 29 0.74 12.82 34.03
CA HIS A 29 -0.38 12.08 33.48
C HIS A 29 -1.26 12.98 32.60
N ALA A 30 -1.54 14.20 33.05
CA ALA A 30 -2.30 15.19 32.29
C ALA A 30 -1.55 15.67 31.04
N ILE A 31 -0.23 15.82 31.10
CA ILE A 31 0.62 16.15 29.94
C ILE A 31 0.66 14.99 28.95
N ARG A 32 0.79 13.74 29.42
CA ARG A 32 0.70 12.54 28.56
C ARG A 32 -0.69 12.37 27.96
N GLU A 33 -1.76 12.60 28.72
CA GLU A 33 -3.13 12.57 28.18
C GLU A 33 -3.41 13.72 27.20
N ALA A 34 -2.86 14.90 27.42
CA ALA A 34 -3.00 16.03 26.48
C ALA A 34 -2.23 15.76 25.18
N ALA A 35 -1.02 15.21 25.27
CA ALA A 35 -0.23 14.81 24.10
C ALA A 35 -0.90 13.66 23.29
N GLN A 36 -1.67 12.80 23.96
CA GLN A 36 -2.40 11.68 23.32
C GLN A 36 -3.70 12.10 22.61
N ASN A 37 -4.17 13.34 22.78
CA ASN A 37 -5.43 13.84 22.19
C ASN A 37 -5.20 14.99 21.21
N THR A 38 -4.03 15.02 20.56
CA THR A 38 -3.70 16.01 19.53
C THR A 38 -4.42 15.70 18.23
N LEU A 39 -4.75 16.73 17.46
CA LEU A 39 -5.26 16.67 16.10
C LEU A 39 -4.52 17.75 15.29
N GLU A 40 -3.78 17.33 14.28
CA GLU A 40 -3.00 18.20 13.41
C GLU A 40 -3.51 18.06 11.98
N VAL A 41 -4.17 19.10 11.48
CA VAL A 41 -4.78 19.10 10.15
C VAL A 41 -3.82 19.70 9.13
N PHE A 42 -3.65 19.05 7.99
CA PHE A 42 -2.88 19.55 6.87
C PHE A 42 -3.56 20.80 6.28
N LYS A 43 -2.79 21.87 6.03
CA LYS A 43 -3.27 23.06 5.35
C LYS A 43 -2.76 23.10 3.92
N ILE A 44 -3.68 23.09 2.98
CA ILE A 44 -3.36 23.12 1.55
C ILE A 44 -2.99 24.56 1.16
N PRO A 45 -1.83 24.80 0.52
CA PRO A 45 -1.48 26.12 -0.01
C PRO A 45 -2.55 26.68 -0.96
N SER A 46 -2.72 28.01 -0.96
CA SER A 46 -3.83 28.67 -1.65
C SER A 46 -3.84 28.51 -3.18
N ASN A 47 -2.69 28.20 -3.76
CA ASN A 47 -2.51 27.98 -5.20
C ASN A 47 -2.77 26.52 -5.66
N ILE A 48 -3.16 25.64 -4.77
CA ILE A 48 -3.52 24.26 -5.08
C ILE A 48 -5.05 24.13 -5.16
N THR A 49 -5.52 23.42 -6.17
CA THR A 49 -6.95 23.15 -6.35
C THR A 49 -7.46 22.25 -5.22
N ARG A 50 -8.57 22.68 -4.61
CA ARG A 50 -9.25 21.92 -3.56
C ARG A 50 -10.46 21.22 -4.12
N SER A 51 -10.69 19.99 -3.66
CA SER A 51 -11.96 19.30 -3.91
C SER A 51 -13.08 19.92 -3.08
N THR A 52 -14.27 20.01 -3.68
CA THR A 52 -15.52 20.42 -3.05
C THR A 52 -16.53 19.29 -2.98
N ALA A 53 -16.17 18.08 -3.45
CA ALA A 53 -17.07 16.94 -3.46
C ALA A 53 -17.49 16.47 -2.05
N PHE A 54 -16.70 16.82 -1.04
CA PHE A 54 -16.98 16.56 0.37
C PHE A 54 -16.57 17.74 1.23
N GLN A 55 -17.30 17.98 2.33
CA GLN A 55 -16.82 18.78 3.45
C GLN A 55 -16.50 17.81 4.60
N VAL A 56 -15.31 17.91 5.17
CA VAL A 56 -14.87 17.02 6.26
C VAL A 56 -14.53 17.83 7.49
N LYS A 57 -15.09 17.43 8.62
CA LYS A 57 -14.78 17.98 9.94
C LYS A 57 -14.24 16.88 10.84
N ALA A 58 -13.14 17.16 11.51
CA ALA A 58 -12.51 16.24 12.46
C ALA A 58 -12.43 16.87 13.84
N ARG A 59 -12.57 16.06 14.89
CA ARG A 59 -12.28 16.47 16.27
C ARG A 59 -11.71 15.32 17.06
N SER A 60 -10.77 15.59 17.96
CA SER A 60 -10.40 14.62 19.00
C SER A 60 -11.61 14.36 19.90
N THR A 61 -11.84 13.12 20.32
CA THR A 61 -13.00 12.73 21.14
C THR A 61 -13.13 13.50 22.45
N ARG A 62 -12.05 14.12 22.93
CA ARG A 62 -12.01 14.94 24.16
C ARG A 62 -12.00 16.45 23.91
N HIS A 63 -11.95 16.92 22.65
CA HIS A 63 -12.03 18.33 22.30
C HIS A 63 -13.40 18.68 21.76
N SER A 64 -13.96 19.79 22.19
CA SER A 64 -15.25 20.29 21.70
C SER A 64 -15.17 20.96 20.32
N ALA A 65 -14.00 21.46 19.92
CA ALA A 65 -13.84 22.17 18.68
C ALA A 65 -13.66 21.24 17.48
N TRP A 66 -14.47 21.45 16.45
CA TRP A 66 -14.29 20.86 15.15
C TRP A 66 -13.22 21.62 14.37
N GLN A 67 -12.36 20.89 13.66
CA GLN A 67 -11.42 21.44 12.68
C GLN A 67 -11.83 20.97 11.29
N GLU A 68 -11.80 21.87 10.32
CA GLU A 68 -12.08 21.55 8.93
C GLU A 68 -10.83 20.93 8.30
N VAL A 69 -11.03 19.78 7.59
CA VAL A 69 -10.00 19.11 6.82
C VAL A 69 -10.11 19.58 5.39
N GLU A 70 -9.10 20.28 4.89
CA GLU A 70 -9.03 20.68 3.49
C GLU A 70 -8.70 19.48 2.60
N LEU A 71 -9.29 19.41 1.40
CA LEU A 71 -9.19 18.27 0.51
C LEU A 71 -8.49 18.65 -0.79
N PHE A 72 -7.48 17.88 -1.19
CA PHE A 72 -6.91 17.96 -2.52
C PHE A 72 -7.90 17.41 -3.55
N ASP A 73 -7.95 18.04 -4.71
CA ASP A 73 -8.60 17.49 -5.91
C ASP A 73 -7.56 16.74 -6.72
N THR A 74 -7.76 15.43 -6.90
CA THR A 74 -6.75 14.54 -7.48
C THR A 74 -7.37 13.72 -8.61
N PRO A 75 -6.79 13.73 -9.83
CA PRO A 75 -7.29 12.91 -10.92
C PRO A 75 -7.04 11.43 -10.67
N VAL A 76 -7.98 10.61 -11.11
CA VAL A 76 -7.91 9.15 -11.21
C VAL A 76 -8.39 8.74 -12.60
N GLN A 77 -8.00 7.57 -13.07
CA GLN A 77 -8.22 7.16 -14.45
C GLN A 77 -9.16 5.95 -14.56
N GLU A 78 -9.98 5.95 -15.60
CA GLU A 78 -10.73 4.78 -16.03
C GLU A 78 -10.42 4.50 -17.50
N ILE A 79 -10.11 3.25 -17.84
CA ILE A 79 -10.06 2.83 -19.24
C ILE A 79 -11.41 2.26 -19.62
N ASN A 80 -12.04 2.83 -20.63
CA ASN A 80 -13.26 2.29 -21.21
C ASN A 80 -12.94 0.96 -21.91
N ALA A 81 -13.49 -0.13 -21.40
CA ALA A 81 -13.19 -1.49 -21.88
C ALA A 81 -13.56 -1.72 -23.35
N THR A 82 -14.49 -0.92 -23.92
CA THR A 82 -14.92 -1.05 -25.31
C THR A 82 -14.07 -0.24 -26.29
N THR A 83 -13.70 0.99 -25.89
CA THR A 83 -13.01 1.93 -26.79
C THR A 83 -11.51 2.04 -26.53
N GLY A 84 -11.03 1.61 -25.36
CA GLY A 84 -9.65 1.81 -24.92
C GLY A 84 -9.31 3.26 -24.57
N HIS A 85 -10.30 4.17 -24.59
CA HIS A 85 -10.06 5.56 -24.22
C HIS A 85 -10.03 5.75 -22.70
N ALA A 86 -9.11 6.60 -22.25
CA ALA A 86 -9.04 7.01 -20.86
C ALA A 86 -10.09 8.08 -20.54
N ASN A 87 -10.87 7.86 -19.50
CA ASN A 87 -11.72 8.85 -18.85
C ASN A 87 -11.02 9.30 -17.59
N ILE A 88 -10.94 10.60 -17.37
CA ILE A 88 -10.37 11.16 -16.15
C ILE A 88 -11.51 11.56 -15.24
N HIS A 89 -11.48 11.00 -14.03
CA HIS A 89 -12.36 11.36 -12.93
C HIS A 89 -11.54 12.07 -11.85
N HIS A 90 -12.21 12.58 -10.83
CA HIS A 90 -11.57 13.29 -9.74
C HIS A 90 -11.98 12.67 -8.40
N THR A 91 -11.03 12.53 -7.51
CA THR A 91 -11.22 12.04 -6.15
C THR A 91 -10.75 13.07 -5.13
N SER A 92 -11.26 12.97 -3.91
CA SER A 92 -10.91 13.86 -2.80
C SER A 92 -9.88 13.23 -1.88
N VAL A 93 -8.86 14.00 -1.46
CA VAL A 93 -7.82 13.50 -0.56
C VAL A 93 -7.60 14.46 0.60
N GLY A 94 -7.83 14.00 1.82
CA GLY A 94 -7.58 14.74 3.06
C GLY A 94 -6.45 14.11 3.87
N LEU A 95 -5.61 14.95 4.48
CA LEU A 95 -4.51 14.52 5.34
C LEU A 95 -4.63 15.17 6.72
N PHE A 96 -4.48 14.37 7.76
CA PHE A 96 -4.30 14.86 9.12
C PHE A 96 -3.70 13.78 10.02
N ASP A 97 -3.11 14.21 11.12
CA ASP A 97 -2.54 13.33 12.13
C ASP A 97 -3.30 13.48 13.46
N PHE A 98 -3.50 12.39 14.17
CA PHE A 98 -4.14 12.42 15.47
C PHE A 98 -3.49 11.44 16.47
N GLY A 99 -3.70 11.69 17.73
CA GLY A 99 -3.13 10.89 18.80
C GLY A 99 -3.91 9.59 19.03
N LYS A 100 -4.89 9.63 19.93
CA LYS A 100 -5.56 8.42 20.44
C LYS A 100 -6.84 8.05 19.69
N SER A 101 -7.65 9.06 19.33
CA SER A 101 -8.92 8.86 18.64
C SER A 101 -9.39 10.14 17.98
N VAL A 102 -10.21 10.00 16.94
CA VAL A 102 -10.83 11.11 16.23
C VAL A 102 -12.27 10.75 15.88
N THR A 103 -13.16 11.74 15.94
CA THR A 103 -14.50 11.68 15.38
C THR A 103 -14.53 12.51 14.11
N LEU A 104 -15.08 11.94 13.04
CA LEU A 104 -15.26 12.58 11.75
C LEU A 104 -16.72 12.82 11.48
N SER A 105 -17.02 13.97 10.86
CA SER A 105 -18.32 14.30 10.32
C SER A 105 -18.12 14.75 8.88
N ILE A 106 -18.67 13.99 7.94
CA ILE A 106 -18.42 14.10 6.50
C ILE A 106 -19.75 14.45 5.83
N PHE A 107 -19.72 15.45 4.97
CA PHE A 107 -20.88 15.95 4.22
C PHE A 107 -20.55 15.87 2.72
N PRO A 108 -21.04 14.83 2.01
CA PRO A 108 -20.97 14.77 0.56
C PRO A 108 -21.74 15.93 -0.09
N ASP A 109 -21.23 16.45 -1.21
CA ASP A 109 -21.92 17.53 -1.95
C ASP A 109 -23.26 16.99 -2.50
N PRO A 110 -24.40 17.62 -2.16
CA PRO A 110 -25.71 17.17 -2.62
C PRO A 110 -25.93 17.31 -4.15
N ASN A 111 -25.09 18.09 -4.84
CA ASN A 111 -25.11 18.16 -6.30
C ASN A 111 -24.49 16.92 -6.96
N ILE A 112 -23.61 16.21 -6.24
CA ILE A 112 -23.00 14.94 -6.67
C ILE A 112 -23.81 13.77 -6.10
N PHE A 113 -24.14 13.84 -4.81
CA PHE A 113 -24.86 12.80 -4.07
C PHE A 113 -26.20 13.34 -3.58
N SER A 114 -27.26 13.21 -4.38
CA SER A 114 -28.61 13.70 -4.04
C SER A 114 -29.22 12.99 -2.82
N SER A 115 -28.80 11.75 -2.55
CA SER A 115 -29.08 10.97 -1.33
C SER A 115 -27.86 10.18 -0.92
N ILE A 116 -27.82 9.75 0.34
CA ILE A 116 -26.81 8.81 0.86
C ILE A 116 -27.55 7.54 1.24
N ASP A 117 -27.53 6.56 0.36
CA ASP A 117 -28.23 5.29 0.54
C ASP A 117 -27.31 4.24 1.18
N THR A 118 -26.03 4.23 0.79
CA THR A 118 -25.02 3.31 1.31
C THR A 118 -23.68 4.01 1.50
N VAL A 119 -22.92 3.56 2.49
CA VAL A 119 -21.55 4.00 2.75
C VAL A 119 -20.70 2.78 3.02
N ARG A 120 -19.54 2.68 2.36
CA ARG A 120 -18.50 1.70 2.65
C ARG A 120 -17.25 2.41 3.11
N ILE A 121 -16.68 1.96 4.22
CA ILE A 121 -15.34 2.40 4.67
C ILE A 121 -14.36 1.30 4.31
N ARG A 122 -13.40 1.63 3.43
CA ARG A 122 -12.45 0.67 2.90
C ARG A 122 -11.02 0.98 3.39
N PRO A 123 -10.16 -0.01 3.59
CA PRO A 123 -10.35 -1.46 3.43
C PRO A 123 -11.46 -2.03 4.32
N LEU A 124 -12.26 -2.96 3.77
CA LEU A 124 -13.34 -3.61 4.53
C LEU A 124 -12.80 -4.44 5.72
N SER A 125 -11.57 -4.91 5.61
CA SER A 125 -10.86 -5.65 6.68
C SER A 125 -10.71 -4.86 7.98
N TYR A 126 -10.83 -3.53 7.92
CA TYR A 126 -10.74 -2.69 9.13
C TYR A 126 -12.00 -2.74 9.99
N GLY A 127 -13.14 -3.20 9.43
CA GLY A 127 -14.39 -3.32 10.18
C GLY A 127 -14.88 -1.99 10.75
N ILE A 128 -14.71 -0.89 10.02
CA ILE A 128 -15.11 0.44 10.45
C ILE A 128 -16.54 0.71 9.98
N ASP A 129 -17.43 0.93 10.92
CA ASP A 129 -18.80 1.31 10.65
C ASP A 129 -18.98 2.83 10.61
N ALA A 130 -19.84 3.30 9.70
CA ALA A 130 -20.28 4.67 9.60
C ALA A 130 -21.76 4.80 9.92
N VAL A 131 -22.17 5.92 10.50
CA VAL A 131 -23.57 6.24 10.79
C VAL A 131 -24.04 7.30 9.79
N ILE A 132 -25.12 7.00 9.06
CA ILE A 132 -25.74 7.92 8.11
C ILE A 132 -26.84 8.70 8.81
N ASN A 133 -26.75 10.03 8.82
CA ASN A 133 -27.74 10.96 9.36
C ASN A 133 -28.19 11.96 8.30
N GLY A 134 -29.13 11.58 7.43
CA GLY A 134 -29.54 12.39 6.26
C GLY A 134 -28.38 12.58 5.28
N GLN A 135 -27.88 13.79 5.12
CA GLN A 135 -26.74 14.13 4.25
C GLN A 135 -25.40 14.16 5.01
N GLN A 136 -25.31 13.56 6.19
CA GLN A 136 -24.12 13.52 7.03
C GLN A 136 -23.72 12.07 7.29
N ILE A 137 -22.42 11.82 7.23
CA ILE A 137 -21.79 10.54 7.56
C ILE A 137 -20.88 10.77 8.76
N ASP A 138 -21.11 10.05 9.85
CA ASP A 138 -20.33 10.13 11.06
C ASP A 138 -19.59 8.83 11.31
N LEU A 139 -18.30 8.91 11.68
CA LEU A 139 -17.51 7.76 12.11
C LEU A 139 -16.47 8.14 13.16
N ALA A 140 -15.99 7.15 13.89
CA ALA A 140 -14.93 7.31 14.88
C ALA A 140 -13.76 6.36 14.56
N LEU A 141 -12.54 6.87 14.71
CA LEU A 141 -11.32 6.09 14.55
C LEU A 141 -10.54 6.10 15.87
N PHE A 142 -9.99 4.96 16.22
CA PHE A 142 -9.26 4.76 17.48
C PHE A 142 -7.76 4.54 17.28
N GLU A 143 -7.34 4.50 16.04
CA GLU A 143 -5.93 4.45 15.59
C GLU A 143 -5.81 5.07 14.21
N PRO A 144 -4.68 5.69 13.87
CA PRO A 144 -4.43 6.20 12.54
C PRO A 144 -4.36 5.07 11.51
N ARG A 145 -5.22 5.15 10.49
CA ARG A 145 -5.26 4.22 9.34
C ARG A 145 -5.70 4.98 8.11
N ASP A 146 -5.13 4.66 6.97
CA ASP A 146 -5.57 5.22 5.70
C ASP A 146 -6.89 4.56 5.31
N ILE A 147 -7.92 5.36 5.04
CA ILE A 147 -9.26 4.88 4.71
C ILE A 147 -9.83 5.56 3.47
N VAL A 148 -10.78 4.88 2.84
CA VAL A 148 -11.59 5.43 1.76
C VAL A 148 -13.06 5.42 2.20
N VAL A 149 -13.73 6.55 2.04
CA VAL A 149 -15.18 6.67 2.22
C VAL A 149 -15.83 6.65 0.84
N GLU A 150 -16.54 5.59 0.56
CA GLU A 150 -17.27 5.37 -0.69
C GLU A 150 -18.76 5.54 -0.42
N VAL A 151 -19.43 6.36 -1.24
CA VAL A 151 -20.85 6.66 -1.12
C VAL A 151 -21.59 6.08 -2.31
N ASN A 152 -22.67 5.34 -2.07
CA ASN A 152 -23.57 4.77 -3.08
C ASN A 152 -22.88 3.91 -4.16
N GLY A 153 -21.71 3.34 -3.85
CA GLY A 153 -20.96 2.53 -4.81
C GLY A 153 -20.21 3.32 -5.88
N ASP A 154 -20.14 4.66 -5.78
CA ASP A 154 -19.31 5.48 -6.66
C ASP A 154 -17.85 5.30 -6.28
N VAL A 155 -17.07 4.67 -7.14
CA VAL A 155 -15.65 4.34 -6.92
C VAL A 155 -14.70 5.46 -7.39
N PHE A 156 -15.22 6.47 -8.07
CA PHE A 156 -14.41 7.60 -8.55
C PHE A 156 -14.54 8.81 -7.64
N ASN A 157 -15.76 9.25 -7.34
CA ASN A 157 -16.01 10.34 -6.39
C ASN A 157 -15.94 9.81 -4.96
N VAL A 158 -14.79 9.36 -4.52
CA VAL A 158 -14.55 8.89 -3.16
C VAL A 158 -13.72 9.89 -2.35
N LEU A 159 -13.77 9.74 -1.04
CA LEU A 159 -12.92 10.50 -0.12
C LEU A 159 -11.84 9.60 0.46
N HIS A 160 -10.58 9.87 0.10
CA HIS A 160 -9.42 9.28 0.74
C HIS A 160 -9.03 10.11 1.97
N LEU A 161 -8.80 9.46 3.09
CA LEU A 161 -8.28 10.08 4.30
C LEU A 161 -6.98 9.38 4.69
N PHE A 162 -5.85 10.09 4.54
CA PHE A 162 -4.52 9.62 4.85
C PHE A 162 -4.09 10.09 6.23
N LEU A 163 -4.11 9.18 7.17
CA LEU A 163 -4.05 9.46 8.59
C LEU A 163 -2.73 8.99 9.19
N GLY A 164 -2.10 9.87 9.97
CA GLY A 164 -0.88 9.55 10.68
C GLY A 164 -1.04 9.69 12.20
N ALA A 165 -0.09 9.13 12.94
CA ALA A 165 0.02 9.43 14.36
C ALA A 165 0.78 10.74 14.55
N THR A 166 0.29 11.60 15.44
CA THR A 166 1.03 12.80 15.82
C THR A 166 2.43 12.44 16.32
N ASP A 167 3.42 13.25 15.98
CA ASP A 167 4.85 13.04 16.30
C ASP A 167 5.53 11.81 15.66
N SER A 168 4.90 11.13 14.69
CA SER A 168 5.51 9.97 14.01
C SER A 168 6.83 10.31 13.32
N PHE A 169 6.93 11.52 12.78
CA PHE A 169 8.09 11.99 12.05
C PHE A 169 8.58 13.30 12.65
N LYS A 170 9.34 13.21 13.75
CA LYS A 170 9.96 14.40 14.34
C LYS A 170 11.00 14.97 13.38
N PRO A 171 10.97 16.29 13.13
CA PRO A 171 12.00 16.91 12.33
C PRO A 171 13.35 16.68 12.99
N PRO A 172 14.38 16.30 12.22
CA PRO A 172 15.74 16.29 12.73
C PRO A 172 16.12 17.70 13.20
N ALA A 173 17.05 17.79 14.17
CA ALA A 173 17.48 19.10 14.66
C ALA A 173 18.02 19.99 13.53
N HIS A 174 17.49 21.22 13.38
CA HIS A 174 17.81 22.16 12.30
C HIS A 174 19.31 22.47 12.09
N ASN A 175 20.16 22.11 13.04
CA ASN A 175 21.58 22.43 13.06
C ASN A 175 22.47 21.43 12.32
N HIS A 176 21.90 20.37 11.74
CA HIS A 176 22.69 19.36 11.05
C HIS A 176 22.90 19.77 9.59
N LYS A 177 24.14 19.91 9.15
CA LYS A 177 24.51 20.36 7.79
C LYS A 177 24.02 19.44 6.67
N SER A 178 23.53 18.24 7.00
CA SER A 178 23.03 17.23 6.07
C SER A 178 21.52 17.15 6.02
N ILE A 179 20.79 18.19 6.47
CA ILE A 179 19.32 18.21 6.44
C ILE A 179 18.84 19.29 5.49
N ARG A 180 18.01 18.85 4.52
CA ARG A 180 17.24 19.72 3.65
C ARG A 180 15.79 19.73 4.14
N HIS A 181 15.33 20.85 4.63
CA HIS A 181 14.03 20.99 5.27
C HIS A 181 13.07 21.81 4.40
N TYR A 182 11.91 21.23 4.09
CA TYR A 182 10.79 21.89 3.45
C TYR A 182 9.69 22.13 4.49
N GLU A 183 9.53 23.37 4.90
CA GLU A 183 8.50 23.80 5.86
C GLU A 183 7.10 23.76 5.22
N ALA A 184 6.05 23.92 6.05
CA ALA A 184 4.69 24.07 5.54
C ALA A 184 4.59 25.22 4.52
N GLY A 185 3.95 24.95 3.36
CA GLY A 185 3.84 25.89 2.25
C GLY A 185 4.09 25.21 0.90
N TYR A 186 4.05 26.01 -0.19
CA TYR A 186 4.26 25.53 -1.54
C TYR A 186 5.69 25.80 -2.01
N HIS A 187 6.37 24.74 -2.40
CA HIS A 187 7.76 24.75 -2.88
C HIS A 187 7.82 24.26 -4.32
N VAL A 188 8.41 25.03 -5.21
CA VAL A 188 8.68 24.63 -6.59
C VAL A 188 10.18 24.46 -6.77
N LEU A 189 10.56 23.24 -7.14
CA LEU A 189 11.94 22.91 -7.47
C LEU A 189 12.20 23.20 -8.94
N ASN A 190 13.22 23.95 -9.25
CA ASN A 190 13.56 24.32 -10.64
C ASN A 190 14.29 23.18 -11.38
N GLU A 191 14.82 22.23 -10.64
CA GLU A 191 15.57 21.08 -11.14
C GLU A 191 15.39 19.88 -10.21
N THR A 192 15.72 18.69 -10.67
CA THR A 192 15.73 17.47 -9.87
C THR A 192 16.68 17.61 -8.70
N VAL A 193 16.19 17.40 -7.50
CA VAL A 193 16.98 17.48 -6.27
C VAL A 193 17.75 16.18 -6.08
N LYS A 194 19.08 16.25 -6.23
CA LYS A 194 19.96 15.12 -5.88
C LYS A 194 20.05 15.02 -4.36
N VAL A 195 19.68 13.85 -3.83
CA VAL A 195 19.84 13.51 -2.41
C VAL A 195 21.17 12.79 -2.23
N LEU A 196 22.09 13.43 -1.52
CA LEU A 196 23.46 12.95 -1.37
C LEU A 196 23.59 11.92 -0.25
N SER A 197 24.68 11.18 -0.24
CA SER A 197 24.99 10.22 0.85
C SER A 197 24.99 10.91 2.21
N GLY A 198 24.29 10.30 3.16
CA GLY A 198 24.12 10.84 4.52
C GLY A 198 23.16 12.02 4.63
N GLU A 199 22.49 12.41 3.54
CA GLU A 199 21.55 13.53 3.57
C GLU A 199 20.13 13.06 4.01
N THR A 200 19.47 13.93 4.75
CA THR A 200 18.07 13.79 5.10
C THR A 200 17.26 14.90 4.44
N VAL A 201 16.25 14.53 3.66
CA VAL A 201 15.22 15.45 3.17
C VAL A 201 14.00 15.30 4.05
N TYR A 202 13.58 16.39 4.70
CA TYR A 202 12.40 16.40 5.56
C TYR A 202 11.30 17.27 4.95
N LEU A 203 10.12 16.67 4.74
CA LEU A 203 8.93 17.38 4.29
C LEU A 203 7.96 17.51 5.47
N ALA A 204 7.84 18.72 6.03
CA ALA A 204 6.95 18.98 7.17
C ALA A 204 5.48 18.72 6.83
N LEU A 205 4.65 18.48 7.84
CA LEU A 205 3.19 18.51 7.66
C LEU A 205 2.77 19.87 7.13
N GLY A 206 2.04 19.92 6.01
CA GLY A 206 1.69 21.18 5.31
C GLY A 206 2.67 21.59 4.21
N ALA A 207 3.81 20.91 4.03
CA ALA A 207 4.67 21.12 2.89
C ALA A 207 4.06 20.49 1.63
N VAL A 208 4.00 21.23 0.53
CA VAL A 208 3.65 20.74 -0.80
C VAL A 208 4.80 21.07 -1.73
N VAL A 209 5.44 20.04 -2.26
CA VAL A 209 6.64 20.17 -3.10
C VAL A 209 6.31 19.76 -4.53
N LYS A 210 6.52 20.65 -5.48
CA LYS A 210 6.50 20.34 -6.92
C LYS A 210 7.94 20.21 -7.41
N GLY A 211 8.35 18.98 -7.74
CA GLY A 211 9.71 18.66 -8.20
C GLY A 211 10.10 17.22 -7.87
N ASP A 212 11.24 16.80 -8.35
CA ASP A 212 11.71 15.42 -8.33
C ASP A 212 12.88 15.25 -7.36
N PHE A 213 12.99 14.05 -6.79
CA PHE A 213 14.10 13.68 -5.93
C PHE A 213 14.84 12.48 -6.52
N LEU A 214 16.16 12.56 -6.58
CA LEU A 214 17.03 11.53 -7.14
C LEU A 214 18.13 11.12 -6.17
N PHE A 215 18.11 9.86 -5.76
CA PHE A 215 19.24 9.20 -5.13
C PHE A 215 20.03 8.48 -6.25
N GLN A 216 21.17 8.98 -6.59
CA GLN A 216 22.05 8.38 -7.61
C GLN A 216 23.42 8.12 -7.04
N ASN A 217 23.81 6.84 -6.94
CA ASN A 217 25.04 6.41 -6.27
C ASN A 217 25.14 6.94 -4.82
N SER A 218 24.00 7.06 -4.14
CA SER A 218 23.89 7.57 -2.78
C SER A 218 23.84 6.43 -1.76
N SER A 219 24.29 6.71 -0.53
CA SER A 219 24.17 5.77 0.57
C SER A 219 23.75 6.44 1.87
N ASP A 220 23.05 5.67 2.74
CA ASP A 220 22.70 6.13 4.08
C ASP A 220 21.89 7.43 4.07
N ALA A 221 20.96 7.58 3.11
CA ALA A 221 20.18 8.80 2.90
C ALA A 221 18.68 8.57 3.06
N VAL A 222 17.96 9.62 3.40
CA VAL A 222 16.55 9.50 3.83
C VAL A 222 15.69 10.62 3.25
N ILE A 223 14.47 10.28 2.79
CA ILE A 223 13.36 11.22 2.68
C ILE A 223 12.33 10.83 3.75
N LEU A 224 11.90 11.79 4.57
CA LEU A 224 10.85 11.52 5.56
C LEU A 224 9.96 12.73 5.82
N GLY A 225 8.80 12.47 6.38
CA GLY A 225 7.86 13.52 6.81
C GLY A 225 6.42 13.25 6.38
N ARG A 226 5.58 14.25 6.55
CA ARG A 226 4.13 14.19 6.24
C ARG A 226 3.75 15.15 5.11
N GLY A 227 4.75 15.65 4.34
CA GLY A 227 4.50 16.52 3.21
C GLY A 227 3.99 15.78 1.98
N VAL A 228 3.55 16.57 1.01
CA VAL A 228 2.98 16.10 -0.26
C VAL A 228 3.93 16.46 -1.41
N ILE A 229 4.29 15.48 -2.23
CA ILE A 229 4.93 15.68 -3.53
C ILE A 229 3.80 15.74 -4.55
N TYR A 230 3.69 16.87 -5.27
CA TYR A 230 2.49 17.19 -6.03
C TYR A 230 2.80 17.60 -7.47
N GLN A 231 2.10 17.00 -8.44
CA GLN A 231 2.27 17.28 -9.88
C GLN A 231 3.74 17.24 -10.32
N SER A 232 4.46 16.24 -9.87
CA SER A 232 5.89 16.06 -10.08
C SER A 232 6.16 14.77 -10.83
N GLY A 233 7.40 14.60 -11.26
CA GLY A 233 7.90 13.29 -11.66
C GLY A 233 7.91 12.33 -10.48
N SER A 234 9.07 11.78 -10.12
CA SER A 234 9.15 10.70 -9.16
C SER A 234 10.19 10.94 -8.07
N ILE A 235 10.12 10.10 -7.05
CA ILE A 235 11.31 9.78 -6.25
C ILE A 235 12.02 8.62 -6.97
N THR A 236 13.25 8.83 -7.40
CA THR A 236 14.08 7.81 -8.06
C THR A 236 15.25 7.44 -7.17
N VAL A 237 15.43 6.13 -6.96
CA VAL A 237 16.58 5.55 -6.25
C VAL A 237 17.29 4.64 -7.22
N GLU A 238 18.48 5.04 -7.68
CA GLU A 238 19.25 4.24 -8.62
C GLU A 238 20.69 4.02 -8.15
N SER A 239 21.18 2.79 -8.29
CA SER A 239 22.54 2.39 -7.90
C SER A 239 22.92 2.85 -6.49
N SER A 240 21.95 2.81 -5.56
CA SER A 240 22.04 3.39 -4.22
C SER A 240 21.76 2.34 -3.15
N LYS A 241 22.24 2.58 -1.92
CA LYS A 241 22.10 1.61 -0.82
C LYS A 241 21.73 2.27 0.50
N ASN A 242 21.08 1.48 1.39
CA ASN A 242 20.66 1.95 2.72
C ASN A 242 19.78 3.21 2.62
N ILE A 243 18.75 3.19 1.78
CA ILE A 243 17.87 4.32 1.55
C ILE A 243 16.56 4.12 2.30
N GLN A 244 16.02 5.18 2.87
CA GLN A 244 14.71 5.16 3.52
C GLN A 244 13.81 6.26 2.94
N ILE A 245 12.56 5.91 2.63
CA ILE A 245 11.52 6.84 2.19
C ILE A 245 10.30 6.61 3.07
N LYS A 246 9.91 7.61 3.88
CA LYS A 246 8.90 7.42 4.91
C LYS A 246 7.88 8.55 5.01
N GLY A 247 6.59 8.20 5.05
CA GLY A 247 5.49 9.07 5.47
C GLY A 247 4.95 10.02 4.41
N VAL A 248 5.67 10.25 3.32
CA VAL A 248 5.30 11.20 2.28
C VAL A 248 4.11 10.72 1.46
N THR A 249 3.35 11.67 0.92
CA THR A 249 2.23 11.41 0.02
C THR A 249 2.55 11.95 -1.37
N ILE A 250 2.34 11.17 -2.42
CA ILE A 250 2.58 11.56 -3.82
C ILE A 250 1.22 11.67 -4.51
N LEU A 251 0.85 12.86 -4.95
CA LEU A 251 -0.41 13.14 -5.61
C LEU A 251 -0.22 13.66 -7.02
N ASN A 252 -0.94 13.05 -7.96
CA ASN A 252 -0.95 13.42 -9.36
C ASN A 252 0.47 13.50 -9.96
N PRO A 253 1.28 12.42 -9.85
CA PRO A 253 2.60 12.36 -10.49
C PRO A 253 2.45 12.46 -12.01
N THR A 254 3.51 12.81 -12.70
CA THR A 254 3.53 12.91 -14.18
C THR A 254 3.94 11.60 -14.86
N HIS A 255 4.36 10.60 -14.08
CA HIS A 255 4.78 9.26 -14.48
C HIS A 255 4.76 8.35 -13.23
N TYR A 256 5.62 7.34 -13.11
CA TYR A 256 5.78 6.50 -11.92
C TYR A 256 5.96 7.35 -10.65
N SER A 257 5.34 6.95 -9.56
CA SER A 257 5.45 7.69 -8.29
C SER A 257 6.81 7.48 -7.61
N LEU A 258 7.31 6.24 -7.64
CA LEU A 258 8.59 5.87 -7.04
C LEU A 258 9.26 4.76 -7.85
N THR A 259 10.54 4.93 -8.15
CA THR A 259 11.35 3.95 -8.89
C THR A 259 12.57 3.54 -8.10
N LEU A 260 12.79 2.23 -7.94
CA LEU A 260 13.99 1.64 -7.36
C LEU A 260 14.72 0.87 -8.46
N GLY A 261 15.90 1.28 -8.86
CA GLY A 261 16.70 0.63 -9.90
C GLY A 261 18.11 0.27 -9.42
N MET A 262 18.48 -1.01 -9.46
CA MET A 262 19.77 -1.51 -8.97
C MET A 262 20.09 -1.01 -7.55
N ALA A 263 19.06 -0.98 -6.69
CA ALA A 263 19.14 -0.50 -5.32
C ALA A 263 19.31 -1.66 -4.34
N ASP A 264 20.00 -1.41 -3.22
CA ASP A 264 20.22 -2.42 -2.19
C ASP A 264 19.88 -1.87 -0.80
N ASN A 265 19.18 -2.67 0.00
CA ASN A 265 18.73 -2.30 1.35
C ASN A 265 17.92 -1.00 1.37
N VAL A 266 16.72 -1.05 0.77
CA VAL A 266 15.79 0.09 0.68
C VAL A 266 14.53 -0.20 1.50
N ILE A 267 14.10 0.77 2.28
CA ILE A 267 12.83 0.72 3.03
C ILE A 267 11.94 1.86 2.56
N VAL A 268 10.77 1.50 2.02
CA VAL A 268 9.69 2.43 1.71
C VAL A 268 8.53 2.14 2.66
N SER A 269 8.20 3.07 3.54
CA SER A 269 7.16 2.85 4.54
C SER A 269 6.22 4.04 4.71
N GLU A 270 4.93 3.76 4.92
CA GLU A 270 3.89 4.79 5.11
C GLU A 270 3.82 5.81 3.96
N VAL A 271 4.10 5.35 2.73
CA VAL A 271 4.00 6.17 1.51
C VAL A 271 2.62 5.96 0.90
N ARG A 272 2.02 7.05 0.42
CA ARG A 272 0.74 7.04 -0.28
C ARG A 272 0.93 7.59 -1.67
N SER A 273 0.25 7.01 -2.65
CA SER A 273 0.25 7.51 -4.03
C SER A 273 -1.15 7.46 -4.63
N ILE A 274 -1.53 8.53 -5.33
CA ILE A 274 -2.70 8.56 -6.22
C ILE A 274 -2.28 9.17 -7.55
N SER A 275 -2.46 8.42 -8.63
CA SER A 275 -2.14 8.83 -9.99
C SER A 275 -3.35 8.72 -10.92
N GLY A 276 -3.40 9.57 -11.94
CA GLY A 276 -4.43 9.58 -12.98
C GLY A 276 -3.85 9.86 -14.37
N VAL A 277 -2.59 9.48 -14.61
CA VAL A 277 -1.89 9.65 -15.89
C VAL A 277 -1.54 8.30 -16.50
N GLN A 278 -1.31 8.27 -17.81
CA GLN A 278 -0.79 7.08 -18.47
C GLN A 278 0.59 6.72 -17.87
N TRP A 279 0.82 5.43 -17.59
CA TRP A 279 2.00 4.92 -16.88
C TRP A 279 2.21 5.59 -15.53
N GLY A 280 1.12 5.77 -14.80
CA GLY A 280 1.13 6.32 -13.45
C GLY A 280 1.26 5.25 -12.38
N ASP A 281 2.30 4.42 -12.48
CA ASP A 281 2.57 3.33 -11.55
C ASP A 281 2.82 3.86 -10.12
N GLY A 282 2.61 3.01 -9.14
CA GLY A 282 2.90 3.30 -7.75
C GLY A 282 4.39 3.15 -7.45
N ILE A 283 4.85 1.94 -7.24
CA ILE A 283 6.26 1.64 -6.95
C ILE A 283 6.78 0.58 -7.91
N ASP A 284 7.78 0.95 -8.70
CA ASP A 284 8.51 0.05 -9.57
C ASP A 284 9.86 -0.32 -8.98
N VAL A 285 10.14 -1.61 -8.93
CA VAL A 285 11.40 -2.16 -8.42
C VAL A 285 12.08 -2.93 -9.54
N PHE A 286 13.23 -2.42 -10.01
CA PHE A 286 14.04 -3.03 -11.08
C PHE A 286 15.37 -3.52 -10.52
N CYS A 287 15.71 -4.79 -10.73
CA CYS A 287 17.04 -5.34 -10.45
C CYS A 287 17.60 -4.95 -9.06
N SER A 288 16.75 -5.03 -8.03
CA SER A 288 17.09 -4.54 -6.70
C SER A 288 17.08 -5.65 -5.66
N THR A 289 17.80 -5.45 -4.56
CA THR A 289 17.96 -6.45 -3.52
C THR A 289 17.63 -5.88 -2.13
N ASN A 290 17.12 -6.74 -1.23
CA ASN A 290 16.82 -6.36 0.17
C ASN A 290 15.88 -5.16 0.26
N VAL A 291 14.72 -5.24 -0.40
CA VAL A 291 13.74 -4.16 -0.45
C VAL A 291 12.55 -4.49 0.47
N ILE A 292 12.14 -3.52 1.27
CA ILE A 292 10.94 -3.59 2.10
C ILE A 292 9.99 -2.46 1.69
N LEU A 293 8.79 -2.84 1.24
CA LEU A 293 7.68 -1.96 0.93
C LEU A 293 6.57 -2.24 1.94
N GLU A 294 6.25 -1.31 2.82
CA GLU A 294 5.31 -1.57 3.90
C GLU A 294 4.40 -0.40 4.25
N LYS A 295 3.20 -0.70 4.74
CA LYS A 295 2.20 0.29 5.17
C LYS A 295 1.91 1.32 4.08
N LEU A 296 1.73 0.85 2.87
CA LEU A 296 1.48 1.66 1.70
C LEU A 296 -0.02 1.81 1.46
N PHE A 297 -0.40 2.94 0.87
CA PHE A 297 -1.69 3.10 0.21
C PHE A 297 -1.43 3.53 -1.23
N MET A 298 -1.74 2.66 -2.19
CA MET A 298 -1.50 2.90 -3.61
C MET A 298 -2.82 2.87 -4.37
N ARG A 299 -3.21 3.98 -5.02
CA ARG A 299 -4.28 4.03 -6.00
C ARG A 299 -3.71 4.58 -7.30
N ASN A 300 -3.49 3.70 -8.26
CA ASN A 300 -2.69 4.02 -9.41
C ASN A 300 -3.41 3.74 -10.73
N SER A 301 -3.08 4.53 -11.72
CA SER A 301 -3.58 4.43 -13.10
C SER A 301 -2.70 3.55 -13.99
N ASP A 302 -1.85 2.75 -13.38
CA ASP A 302 -1.10 1.62 -13.89
C ASP A 302 -0.73 0.73 -12.70
N ASP A 303 0.30 -0.11 -12.76
CA ASP A 303 0.64 -1.05 -11.69
C ASP A 303 0.84 -0.38 -10.33
N CYS A 304 0.17 -0.85 -9.27
CA CYS A 304 0.42 -0.30 -7.92
C CYS A 304 1.81 -0.69 -7.41
N ILE A 305 2.17 -1.96 -7.55
CA ILE A 305 3.49 -2.51 -7.22
C ILE A 305 3.97 -3.36 -8.39
N ALA A 306 5.06 -2.93 -9.04
CA ALA A 306 5.72 -3.64 -10.11
C ALA A 306 7.10 -4.12 -9.67
N LEU A 307 7.31 -5.43 -9.72
CA LEU A 307 8.60 -6.05 -9.43
C LEU A 307 9.15 -6.63 -10.73
N TYR A 308 10.09 -5.91 -11.33
CA TYR A 308 10.63 -6.24 -12.63
C TYR A 308 12.14 -6.51 -12.58
N GLN A 309 12.65 -7.07 -13.65
CA GLN A 309 14.08 -7.18 -13.88
C GLN A 309 14.50 -6.19 -14.96
N HIS A 310 15.39 -6.54 -15.82
CA HIS A 310 15.98 -5.61 -16.80
C HIS A 310 14.96 -4.72 -17.51
N ARG A 311 15.14 -3.43 -17.37
CA ARG A 311 14.46 -2.41 -18.17
C ARG A 311 15.35 -1.18 -18.28
N TRP A 312 15.39 -0.56 -19.45
CA TRP A 312 16.28 0.58 -19.74
C TRP A 312 17.74 0.26 -19.44
N GLY A 313 18.36 0.94 -18.49
CA GLY A 313 19.74 0.70 -18.05
C GLY A 313 19.88 -0.11 -16.76
N TYR A 314 18.74 -0.59 -16.17
CA TYR A 314 18.79 -1.42 -14.98
C TYR A 314 19.01 -2.88 -15.37
N ILE A 315 20.01 -3.50 -14.74
CA ILE A 315 20.43 -4.88 -15.03
C ILE A 315 20.76 -5.60 -13.72
N GLY A 316 20.56 -6.91 -13.69
CA GLY A 316 20.93 -7.80 -12.58
C GLY A 316 19.75 -8.53 -11.95
N ASP A 317 20.08 -9.40 -11.02
CA ASP A 317 19.09 -10.19 -10.27
C ASP A 317 18.31 -9.33 -9.27
N SER A 318 17.07 -9.75 -9.02
CA SER A 318 16.24 -9.21 -7.94
C SER A 318 16.13 -10.23 -6.80
N LYS A 319 16.40 -9.83 -5.55
CA LYS A 319 16.43 -10.77 -4.42
C LYS A 319 15.87 -10.15 -3.14
N ASN A 320 15.19 -10.99 -2.35
CA ASN A 320 14.75 -10.63 -1.01
C ASN A 320 13.90 -9.34 -0.99
N ILE A 321 12.75 -9.38 -1.66
CA ILE A 321 11.80 -8.26 -1.72
C ILE A 321 10.59 -8.60 -0.86
N THR A 322 10.22 -7.72 0.05
CA THR A 322 9.03 -7.86 0.90
C THR A 322 8.05 -6.72 0.66
N VAL A 323 6.79 -7.05 0.38
CA VAL A 323 5.67 -6.12 0.32
C VAL A 323 4.67 -6.51 1.41
N ARG A 324 4.32 -5.60 2.32
CA ARG A 324 3.44 -5.97 3.43
C ARG A 324 2.60 -4.83 3.99
N ASP A 325 1.54 -5.23 4.74
CA ASP A 325 0.72 -4.30 5.54
C ASP A 325 0.16 -3.12 4.72
N SER A 326 -0.33 -3.38 3.51
CA SER A 326 -0.62 -2.33 2.52
C SER A 326 -2.00 -2.49 1.89
N ALA A 327 -2.55 -1.35 1.39
CA ALA A 327 -3.79 -1.31 0.64
C ALA A 327 -3.51 -0.86 -0.81
N LEU A 328 -4.03 -1.61 -1.78
CA LEU A 328 -3.76 -1.42 -3.20
C LEU A 328 -5.06 -1.28 -3.99
N TRP A 329 -5.11 -0.32 -4.90
CA TRP A 329 -6.24 -0.03 -5.77
C TRP A 329 -5.72 0.28 -7.18
N ALA A 330 -5.84 -0.65 -8.09
CA ALA A 330 -5.44 -0.43 -9.48
C ALA A 330 -6.63 0.07 -10.31
N ASP A 331 -6.65 1.35 -10.61
CA ASP A 331 -7.64 1.92 -11.56
C ASP A 331 -7.41 1.40 -12.98
N VAL A 332 -6.16 1.01 -13.30
CA VAL A 332 -5.72 0.34 -14.54
C VAL A 332 -4.61 -0.64 -14.17
N ALA A 333 -4.42 -1.69 -14.95
CA ALA A 333 -3.40 -2.73 -14.81
C ALA A 333 -3.48 -3.50 -13.47
N HIS A 334 -2.42 -3.60 -12.70
CA HIS A 334 -2.34 -4.60 -11.63
C HIS A 334 -2.16 -3.98 -10.23
N PRO A 335 -2.82 -4.51 -9.22
CA PRO A 335 -2.40 -4.28 -7.83
C PRO A 335 -0.98 -4.79 -7.56
N ILE A 336 -0.65 -5.99 -8.06
CA ILE A 336 0.68 -6.60 -7.91
C ILE A 336 1.08 -7.25 -9.23
N HIS A 337 2.21 -6.82 -9.78
CA HIS A 337 2.78 -7.35 -11.01
C HIS A 337 4.22 -7.79 -10.81
N ILE A 338 4.54 -9.04 -11.09
CA ILE A 338 5.87 -9.63 -10.95
C ILE A 338 6.32 -10.19 -12.29
N GLY A 339 7.50 -9.78 -12.75
CA GLY A 339 8.15 -10.29 -13.95
C GLY A 339 7.92 -9.42 -15.18
N ILE A 340 7.45 -9.99 -16.30
CA ILE A 340 7.21 -9.45 -17.64
C ILE A 340 8.48 -8.97 -18.37
N HIS A 341 9.26 -8.05 -17.79
CA HIS A 341 10.49 -7.53 -18.37
C HIS A 341 11.72 -8.25 -17.81
N GLY A 342 12.71 -8.49 -18.67
CA GLY A 342 13.96 -9.14 -18.32
C GLY A 342 15.01 -8.98 -19.40
N ASN A 343 16.15 -9.69 -19.26
CA ASN A 343 17.28 -9.62 -20.15
C ASN A 343 17.44 -10.92 -20.96
N ALA A 344 17.00 -10.92 -22.19
CA ALA A 344 17.10 -12.08 -23.07
C ALA A 344 18.56 -12.42 -23.50
N VAL A 345 19.51 -11.50 -23.31
CA VAL A 345 20.92 -11.69 -23.67
C VAL A 345 21.74 -12.18 -22.47
N ASP A 346 21.46 -11.63 -21.29
CA ASP A 346 22.08 -12.03 -20.03
C ASP A 346 20.99 -12.35 -18.99
N PRO A 347 20.48 -13.61 -18.99
CA PRO A 347 19.29 -13.97 -18.24
C PRO A 347 19.39 -13.80 -16.75
N GLU A 348 18.42 -13.11 -16.17
CA GLU A 348 18.37 -12.72 -14.75
C GLU A 348 17.46 -13.64 -13.92
N ILE A 349 17.57 -13.55 -12.59
CA ILE A 349 16.79 -14.32 -11.64
C ILE A 349 16.10 -13.35 -10.66
N MET A 350 14.80 -13.56 -10.45
CA MET A 350 14.08 -12.99 -9.31
C MET A 350 13.80 -14.08 -8.28
N GLU A 351 14.27 -13.89 -7.05
CA GLU A 351 14.09 -14.90 -5.99
C GLU A 351 13.77 -14.29 -4.62
N GLY A 352 12.98 -15.02 -3.84
CA GLY A 352 12.72 -14.64 -2.45
C GLY A 352 11.78 -13.42 -2.34
N VAL A 353 10.67 -13.42 -3.06
CA VAL A 353 9.64 -12.39 -2.97
C VAL A 353 8.59 -12.81 -1.94
N THR A 354 8.31 -11.95 -0.97
CA THR A 354 7.25 -12.15 0.02
C THR A 354 6.23 -11.03 -0.03
N ILE A 355 4.96 -11.38 -0.23
CA ILE A 355 3.83 -10.44 -0.22
C ILE A 355 2.90 -10.89 0.89
N SER A 356 2.64 -10.02 1.88
CA SER A 356 1.87 -10.42 3.03
C SER A 356 1.00 -9.32 3.62
N ASN A 357 -0.17 -9.71 4.16
CA ASN A 357 -1.11 -8.80 4.79
C ASN A 357 -1.49 -7.60 3.88
N ILE A 358 -2.07 -7.91 2.72
CA ILE A 358 -2.47 -6.93 1.70
C ILE A 358 -3.99 -6.88 1.58
N ASP A 359 -4.55 -5.68 1.47
CA ASP A 359 -5.91 -5.43 1.04
C ASP A 359 -5.91 -4.93 -0.40
N ILE A 360 -6.47 -5.68 -1.33
CA ILE A 360 -6.70 -5.24 -2.71
C ILE A 360 -8.13 -4.70 -2.79
N LEU A 361 -8.24 -3.40 -2.98
CA LEU A 361 -9.52 -2.69 -2.94
C LEU A 361 -10.25 -2.73 -4.29
N ASP A 362 -9.54 -2.61 -5.40
CA ASP A 362 -10.10 -2.71 -6.75
C ASP A 362 -9.02 -3.16 -7.75
N HIS A 363 -9.50 -3.67 -8.88
CA HIS A 363 -8.72 -4.08 -10.03
C HIS A 363 -9.54 -3.85 -11.29
N ARG A 364 -8.97 -3.15 -12.26
CA ARG A 364 -9.64 -2.80 -13.52
C ARG A 364 -8.68 -2.95 -14.69
N GLU A 365 -8.67 -4.12 -15.32
CA GLU A 365 -7.85 -4.35 -16.50
C GLU A 365 -8.67 -5.13 -17.54
N PRO A 366 -9.03 -4.50 -18.68
CA PRO A 366 -9.86 -5.15 -19.69
C PRO A 366 -9.09 -6.12 -20.59
N GLN A 367 -7.76 -6.09 -20.62
CA GLN A 367 -6.94 -6.92 -21.50
C GLN A 367 -6.74 -8.31 -20.89
N VAL A 368 -7.52 -9.31 -21.31
CA VAL A 368 -7.52 -10.67 -20.75
C VAL A 368 -6.12 -11.29 -20.65
N ASP A 369 -5.25 -11.07 -21.61
CA ASP A 369 -3.88 -11.61 -21.59
C ASP A 369 -2.95 -10.89 -20.61
N TYR A 370 -3.34 -9.71 -20.13
CA TYR A 370 -2.55 -8.85 -19.26
C TYR A 370 -3.14 -8.69 -17.85
N MET A 371 -4.46 -8.90 -17.63
CA MET A 371 -5.11 -8.71 -16.33
C MET A 371 -4.58 -9.65 -15.24
N GLY A 372 -4.80 -9.30 -13.98
CA GLY A 372 -4.52 -10.11 -12.79
C GLY A 372 -4.38 -9.26 -11.53
N CYS A 373 -5.19 -9.51 -10.51
CA CYS A 373 -4.97 -8.88 -9.18
C CYS A 373 -3.55 -9.18 -8.67
N ILE A 374 -3.13 -10.43 -8.87
CA ILE A 374 -1.78 -10.90 -8.61
C ILE A 374 -1.30 -11.54 -9.91
N ALA A 375 -0.46 -10.83 -10.65
CA ALA A 375 0.11 -11.28 -11.90
C ALA A 375 1.59 -11.67 -11.71
N ILE A 376 1.95 -12.88 -12.12
CA ILE A 376 3.33 -13.37 -12.21
C ILE A 376 3.56 -13.78 -13.65
N ASN A 377 4.08 -12.87 -14.45
CA ASN A 377 4.26 -13.02 -15.88
C ASN A 377 5.76 -13.14 -16.20
N CYS A 378 6.27 -14.35 -16.26
CA CYS A 378 7.69 -14.61 -16.49
C CYS A 378 8.02 -14.50 -17.99
N GLY A 379 8.58 -13.38 -18.42
CA GLY A 379 9.01 -13.10 -19.79
C GLY A 379 10.52 -12.88 -19.91
N ASP A 380 11.02 -12.61 -21.13
CA ASP A 380 12.38 -12.16 -21.46
C ASP A 380 13.51 -12.96 -20.77
N GLU A 381 13.45 -14.28 -20.86
CA GLU A 381 14.44 -15.19 -20.24
C GLU A 381 14.58 -15.06 -18.71
N ASN A 382 13.64 -14.41 -18.02
CA ASN A 382 13.61 -14.41 -16.55
C ASN A 382 13.42 -15.81 -15.98
N LEU A 383 13.91 -16.03 -14.79
CA LEU A 383 13.50 -17.11 -13.91
C LEU A 383 12.94 -16.50 -12.62
N ILE A 384 11.69 -16.77 -12.30
CA ILE A 384 11.05 -16.32 -11.06
C ILE A 384 10.91 -17.51 -10.14
N LYS A 385 11.41 -17.40 -8.91
CA LYS A 385 11.35 -18.50 -7.95
C LYS A 385 11.19 -18.02 -6.49
N ASP A 386 10.68 -18.95 -5.67
CA ASP A 386 10.53 -18.72 -4.23
C ASP A 386 9.68 -17.49 -3.92
N VAL A 387 8.45 -17.45 -4.46
CA VAL A 387 7.46 -16.39 -4.21
C VAL A 387 6.44 -16.89 -3.20
N THR A 388 6.26 -16.13 -2.13
CA THR A 388 5.23 -16.38 -1.11
C THR A 388 4.24 -15.23 -1.07
N ILE A 389 2.94 -15.57 -1.18
CA ILE A 389 1.82 -14.65 -1.05
C ILE A 389 0.98 -15.14 0.13
N ASP A 390 0.85 -14.34 1.17
CA ASP A 390 0.23 -14.76 2.43
C ASP A 390 -0.73 -13.70 2.96
N ASN A 391 -1.92 -14.10 3.40
CA ASN A 391 -2.92 -13.24 4.02
C ASN A 391 -3.29 -12.03 3.12
N VAL A 392 -3.84 -12.31 1.93
CA VAL A 392 -4.33 -11.28 1.00
C VAL A 392 -5.85 -11.31 0.94
N ARG A 393 -6.45 -10.15 1.15
CA ARG A 393 -7.90 -9.94 1.08
C ARG A 393 -8.22 -9.12 -0.16
N ILE A 394 -8.99 -9.71 -1.06
CA ILE A 394 -9.40 -9.08 -2.31
C ILE A 394 -10.89 -8.75 -2.20
N GLU A 395 -11.20 -7.48 -2.25
CA GLU A 395 -12.56 -6.97 -2.29
C GLU A 395 -13.17 -7.14 -3.69
N ASP A 396 -14.47 -6.91 -3.86
CA ASP A 396 -15.11 -6.97 -5.18
C ASP A 396 -14.50 -5.93 -6.11
N PHE A 397 -14.12 -6.34 -7.31
CA PHE A 397 -13.52 -5.49 -8.32
C PHE A 397 -14.32 -5.46 -9.62
N HIS A 398 -14.06 -4.45 -10.47
CA HIS A 398 -14.91 -4.20 -11.62
C HIS A 398 -14.70 -5.16 -12.78
N ILE A 399 -13.46 -5.45 -13.15
CA ILE A 399 -13.12 -6.36 -14.23
C ILE A 399 -11.66 -6.79 -14.13
N GLY A 400 -11.42 -8.08 -14.08
CA GLY A 400 -10.09 -8.64 -14.01
C GLY A 400 -10.10 -10.10 -13.60
N MET A 401 -8.95 -10.66 -13.28
CA MET A 401 -8.82 -12.01 -12.76
C MET A 401 -8.04 -12.01 -11.46
N LEU A 402 -8.25 -13.01 -10.60
CA LEU A 402 -7.55 -13.12 -9.34
C LEU A 402 -6.07 -13.39 -9.55
N PHE A 403 -5.75 -14.42 -10.36
CA PHE A 403 -4.39 -14.90 -10.59
C PHE A 403 -4.09 -14.97 -12.08
N ASN A 404 -2.92 -14.46 -12.47
CA ASN A 404 -2.38 -14.63 -13.81
C ASN A 404 -0.92 -15.09 -13.71
N PHE A 405 -0.73 -16.42 -13.57
CA PHE A 405 0.60 -16.99 -13.46
C PHE A 405 0.96 -17.64 -14.80
N LYS A 406 1.85 -16.99 -15.55
CA LYS A 406 2.23 -17.49 -16.87
C LYS A 406 3.73 -17.40 -17.08
N VAL A 407 4.30 -18.43 -17.72
CA VAL A 407 5.51 -18.21 -18.50
C VAL A 407 5.06 -17.52 -19.79
N PHE A 408 5.42 -16.26 -19.92
CA PHE A 408 4.76 -15.29 -20.76
C PHE A 408 5.58 -14.95 -21.99
N PHE A 409 4.94 -14.86 -23.14
CA PHE A 409 5.47 -14.24 -24.33
C PHE A 409 4.38 -13.50 -25.09
N ASN A 410 4.50 -12.21 -25.13
CA ASN A 410 3.66 -11.35 -25.95
C ASN A 410 4.56 -10.30 -26.59
N PRO A 411 4.68 -10.27 -27.94
CA PRO A 411 5.60 -9.37 -28.64
C PRO A 411 5.32 -7.87 -28.40
N LYS A 412 4.19 -7.52 -27.79
CA LYS A 412 3.92 -6.16 -27.32
C LYS A 412 4.82 -5.78 -26.13
N TYR A 413 5.19 -6.74 -25.29
CA TYR A 413 5.89 -6.50 -24.02
C TYR A 413 7.26 -7.19 -23.95
N ASN A 414 7.46 -8.30 -24.67
CA ASN A 414 8.59 -9.19 -24.52
C ASN A 414 9.30 -9.45 -25.85
N THR A 415 10.58 -9.78 -25.77
CA THR A 415 11.41 -10.24 -26.89
C THR A 415 11.56 -11.76 -26.93
N SER A 416 11.33 -12.43 -25.80
CA SER A 416 11.37 -13.88 -25.64
C SER A 416 10.47 -14.35 -24.50
N PRO A 417 10.08 -15.64 -24.44
CA PRO A 417 9.43 -16.20 -23.27
C PRO A 417 10.40 -16.25 -22.08
N GLY A 418 9.86 -16.32 -20.86
CA GLY A 418 10.61 -16.58 -19.65
C GLY A 418 11.15 -18.00 -19.56
N ARG A 419 12.11 -18.26 -18.67
CA ARG A 419 12.67 -19.59 -18.41
C ARG A 419 11.76 -20.47 -17.55
N GLY A 420 10.97 -19.87 -16.66
CA GLY A 420 10.06 -20.63 -15.81
C GLY A 420 9.67 -19.91 -14.52
N ILE A 421 8.69 -20.48 -13.82
CA ILE A 421 8.25 -20.04 -12.50
C ILE A 421 8.36 -21.25 -11.55
N GLN A 422 8.97 -21.09 -10.37
CA GLN A 422 9.24 -22.18 -9.45
C GLN A 422 8.90 -21.81 -8.00
N ASN A 423 8.32 -22.74 -7.25
CA ASN A 423 8.05 -22.60 -5.82
C ASN A 423 7.14 -21.41 -5.48
N LEU A 424 5.93 -21.40 -6.01
CA LEU A 424 4.90 -20.44 -5.62
C LEU A 424 4.10 -20.97 -4.43
N LYS A 425 4.00 -20.19 -3.36
CA LYS A 425 3.15 -20.46 -2.21
C LYS A 425 2.10 -19.37 -2.09
N ILE A 426 0.83 -19.72 -2.23
CA ILE A 426 -0.32 -18.84 -2.12
C ILE A 426 -1.12 -19.26 -0.91
N LYS A 427 -1.07 -18.47 0.15
CA LYS A 427 -1.60 -18.83 1.44
C LYS A 427 -2.60 -17.81 1.97
N ASP A 428 -3.73 -18.29 2.53
CA ASP A 428 -4.75 -17.48 3.16
C ASP A 428 -5.20 -16.27 2.29
N VAL A 429 -5.52 -16.56 1.02
CA VAL A 429 -6.06 -15.55 0.10
C VAL A 429 -7.58 -15.66 0.09
N THR A 430 -8.25 -14.52 0.29
CA THR A 430 -9.71 -14.45 0.26
C THR A 430 -10.18 -13.51 -0.83
N TYR A 431 -11.22 -13.90 -1.56
CA TYR A 431 -11.95 -13.06 -2.50
C TYR A 431 -13.44 -13.13 -2.24
N ASN A 432 -14.10 -11.99 -2.22
CA ASN A 432 -15.55 -11.88 -2.13
C ASN A 432 -16.05 -10.87 -3.16
N GLY A 433 -16.54 -11.36 -4.29
CA GLY A 433 -17.00 -10.49 -5.37
C GLY A 433 -17.59 -11.23 -6.55
N THR A 434 -17.92 -10.48 -7.59
CA THR A 434 -18.57 -10.96 -8.82
C THR A 434 -17.94 -10.40 -10.10
N GLY A 435 -16.92 -9.55 -9.99
CA GLY A 435 -16.26 -8.91 -11.14
C GLY A 435 -15.17 -9.74 -11.80
N GLU A 436 -14.92 -10.97 -11.31
CA GLU A 436 -13.85 -11.82 -11.80
C GLU A 436 -14.15 -12.45 -13.16
N VAL A 437 -13.11 -12.53 -14.00
CA VAL A 437 -13.04 -13.44 -15.14
C VAL A 437 -12.10 -14.61 -14.82
N MET A 438 -11.95 -15.55 -15.74
CA MET A 438 -11.20 -16.77 -15.52
C MET A 438 -9.71 -16.49 -15.26
N SER A 439 -9.22 -16.85 -14.08
CA SER A 439 -7.80 -16.87 -13.73
C SER A 439 -7.02 -17.85 -14.62
N ILE A 440 -5.73 -17.60 -14.84
CA ILE A 440 -4.90 -18.43 -15.72
C ILE A 440 -3.62 -18.86 -14.98
N ILE A 441 -3.31 -20.16 -15.05
CA ILE A 441 -2.01 -20.72 -14.65
C ILE A 441 -1.51 -21.54 -15.84
N ALA A 442 -0.44 -21.12 -16.52
CA ALA A 442 0.04 -21.81 -17.71
C ALA A 442 1.57 -21.63 -17.93
N GLY A 443 2.27 -22.73 -18.14
CA GLY A 443 3.64 -22.74 -18.65
C GLY A 443 3.66 -22.49 -20.18
N TYR A 444 4.85 -22.42 -20.73
CA TYR A 444 5.07 -22.14 -22.17
C TYR A 444 5.48 -23.41 -22.96
N SER A 445 6.38 -24.20 -22.38
CA SER A 445 6.84 -25.50 -22.92
C SER A 445 7.30 -26.39 -21.77
N ASP A 446 7.69 -27.64 -22.05
CA ASP A 446 8.19 -28.54 -21.01
C ASP A 446 9.48 -28.02 -20.34
N GLU A 447 10.33 -27.29 -21.06
CA GLU A 447 11.53 -26.67 -20.51
C GLU A 447 11.27 -25.31 -19.88
N ARG A 448 10.11 -24.71 -20.14
CA ARG A 448 9.68 -23.38 -19.69
C ARG A 448 8.34 -23.52 -18.95
N SER A 449 8.41 -24.25 -17.87
CA SER A 449 7.23 -24.69 -17.10
C SER A 449 6.99 -23.83 -15.86
N ILE A 450 5.84 -24.08 -15.24
CA ILE A 450 5.54 -23.66 -13.87
C ILE A 450 5.66 -24.91 -12.97
N GLU A 451 6.49 -24.81 -11.93
CA GLU A 451 6.80 -25.92 -11.04
C GLU A 451 6.48 -25.58 -9.57
N PHE A 452 5.79 -26.51 -8.89
CA PHE A 452 5.49 -26.39 -7.47
C PHE A 452 4.67 -25.16 -7.11
N VAL A 453 3.39 -25.19 -7.44
CA VAL A 453 2.41 -24.18 -7.02
C VAL A 453 1.56 -24.77 -5.90
N ASP A 454 1.59 -24.16 -4.75
CA ASP A 454 0.84 -24.59 -3.58
C ASP A 454 -0.15 -23.52 -3.12
N PHE A 455 -1.44 -23.83 -3.20
CA PHE A 455 -2.51 -23.03 -2.63
C PHE A 455 -2.91 -23.62 -1.28
N GLN A 456 -2.82 -22.83 -0.22
CA GLN A 456 -3.26 -23.17 1.12
C GLN A 456 -4.28 -22.15 1.62
N GLY A 457 -5.48 -22.60 2.05
CA GLY A 457 -6.49 -21.70 2.62
C GLY A 457 -7.09 -20.68 1.65
N LEU A 458 -7.13 -20.99 0.34
CA LEU A 458 -7.82 -20.13 -0.63
C LEU A 458 -9.32 -20.14 -0.36
N THR A 459 -9.90 -18.95 -0.15
CA THR A 459 -11.34 -18.77 0.04
C THR A 459 -11.95 -17.93 -1.08
N PHE A 460 -12.92 -18.48 -1.79
CA PHE A 460 -13.64 -17.83 -2.88
C PHE A 460 -15.13 -17.72 -2.54
N ASN A 461 -15.62 -16.49 -2.36
CA ASN A 461 -17.02 -16.20 -1.98
C ASN A 461 -17.48 -17.03 -0.77
N GLY A 462 -16.67 -17.03 0.30
CA GLY A 462 -16.94 -17.73 1.55
C GLY A 462 -16.76 -19.26 1.50
N ARG A 463 -16.31 -19.81 0.36
CA ARG A 463 -16.05 -21.24 0.20
C ARG A 463 -14.54 -21.50 0.15
N GLU A 464 -14.04 -22.31 1.04
CA GLU A 464 -12.65 -22.76 1.00
C GLU A 464 -12.43 -23.75 -0.15
N ILE A 465 -11.35 -23.56 -0.92
CA ILE A 465 -11.00 -24.32 -2.12
C ILE A 465 -9.78 -25.18 -1.84
N TRP A 466 -9.97 -26.51 -1.83
CA TRP A 466 -8.91 -27.48 -1.53
C TRP A 466 -9.24 -28.88 -2.12
N ASP A 467 -8.26 -29.77 -2.22
CA ASP A 467 -8.42 -31.07 -2.90
C ASP A 467 -9.43 -31.99 -2.24
N GLY A 468 -9.56 -31.95 -0.91
CA GLY A 468 -10.50 -32.77 -0.16
C GLY A 468 -11.93 -32.26 -0.10
N MET A 469 -12.25 -31.10 -0.70
CA MET A 469 -13.61 -30.58 -0.71
C MET A 469 -14.56 -31.42 -1.57
N ALA A 470 -15.86 -31.36 -1.27
CA ALA A 470 -16.87 -32.09 -2.06
C ALA A 470 -16.96 -31.53 -3.49
N LYS A 471 -16.68 -32.38 -4.47
CA LYS A 471 -16.77 -32.10 -5.91
C LYS A 471 -17.08 -33.35 -6.70
N PRO A 472 -17.59 -33.27 -7.94
CA PRO A 472 -17.72 -34.44 -8.81
C PRO A 472 -16.39 -35.18 -9.01
N THR A 473 -16.40 -36.50 -9.12
CA THR A 473 -15.18 -37.31 -9.13
C THR A 473 -14.25 -37.06 -10.32
N TRP A 474 -14.75 -36.47 -11.40
CA TRP A 474 -13.97 -36.12 -12.60
C TRP A 474 -13.54 -34.64 -12.61
N TYR A 475 -13.93 -33.87 -11.59
CA TYR A 475 -13.50 -32.46 -11.48
C TYR A 475 -12.13 -32.36 -10.82
N GLN A 476 -11.26 -31.56 -11.41
CA GLN A 476 -10.09 -31.03 -10.72
C GLN A 476 -10.52 -29.92 -9.74
N THR A 477 -9.70 -29.60 -8.79
CA THR A 477 -10.02 -28.54 -7.81
C THR A 477 -10.16 -27.18 -8.50
N ALA A 478 -9.32 -26.89 -9.50
CA ALA A 478 -9.41 -25.69 -10.32
C ALA A 478 -10.76 -25.53 -11.06
N ASP A 479 -11.46 -26.64 -11.41
CA ASP A 479 -12.76 -26.58 -12.07
C ASP A 479 -13.90 -26.05 -11.18
N THR A 480 -13.64 -25.86 -9.89
CA THR A 480 -14.64 -25.41 -8.90
C THR A 480 -14.67 -23.90 -8.71
N LEU A 481 -13.83 -23.16 -9.41
CA LEU A 481 -13.75 -21.69 -9.44
C LEU A 481 -13.43 -21.24 -10.87
N PRO A 482 -13.58 -19.94 -11.21
CA PRO A 482 -13.20 -19.43 -12.52
C PRO A 482 -11.67 -19.47 -12.69
N MET A 483 -11.13 -20.62 -13.11
CA MET A 483 -9.70 -20.82 -13.31
C MET A 483 -9.42 -21.80 -14.45
N PHE A 484 -8.45 -21.46 -15.28
CA PHE A 484 -7.89 -22.32 -16.31
C PHE A 484 -6.46 -22.71 -15.92
N VAL A 485 -6.23 -23.99 -15.77
CA VAL A 485 -4.89 -24.57 -15.63
C VAL A 485 -4.48 -25.15 -16.97
N GLY A 486 -3.52 -24.49 -17.62
CA GLY A 486 -3.03 -24.87 -18.95
C GLY A 486 -1.95 -25.96 -18.90
N GLY A 487 -1.28 -26.16 -20.04
CA GLY A 487 -0.14 -27.07 -20.15
C GLY A 487 1.09 -26.59 -19.40
N HIS A 488 2.04 -27.53 -19.18
CA HIS A 488 3.36 -27.28 -18.60
C HIS A 488 3.31 -26.68 -17.18
N VAL A 489 2.29 -27.09 -16.40
CA VAL A 489 2.14 -26.80 -14.98
C VAL A 489 2.29 -28.09 -14.20
N ASN A 490 3.31 -28.16 -13.35
CA ASN A 490 3.65 -29.37 -12.62
C ASN A 490 3.58 -29.13 -11.11
N ASN A 491 3.13 -30.16 -10.37
CA ASN A 491 3.06 -30.11 -8.90
C ASN A 491 2.18 -28.96 -8.38
N LEU A 492 0.98 -28.82 -8.93
CA LEU A 492 -0.07 -27.92 -8.43
C LEU A 492 -0.85 -28.64 -7.33
N THR A 493 -0.89 -28.05 -6.13
CA THR A 493 -1.56 -28.60 -4.95
C THR A 493 -2.51 -27.60 -4.30
N TRP A 494 -3.54 -28.14 -3.62
CA TRP A 494 -4.54 -27.34 -2.93
C TRP A 494 -4.82 -27.95 -1.54
N SER A 495 -4.45 -27.22 -0.50
CA SER A 495 -4.64 -27.65 0.88
C SER A 495 -5.55 -26.69 1.66
N SER A 496 -6.21 -27.21 2.69
CA SER A 496 -7.01 -26.37 3.58
C SER A 496 -6.12 -25.55 4.51
N SER A 497 -6.67 -24.47 5.08
CA SER A 497 -6.02 -23.64 6.09
C SER A 497 -5.60 -24.45 7.33
N ASP A 498 -6.36 -25.51 7.68
CA ASP A 498 -6.09 -26.40 8.82
C ASP A 498 -5.04 -27.48 8.54
N ALA A 499 -4.51 -27.56 7.31
CA ALA A 499 -3.52 -28.58 6.96
C ALA A 499 -2.22 -28.34 7.74
N ILE A 500 -1.94 -29.21 8.70
CA ILE A 500 -0.66 -29.19 9.42
C ILE A 500 0.43 -29.50 8.40
N VAL A 501 1.32 -28.56 8.17
CA VAL A 501 2.54 -28.81 7.40
C VAL A 501 3.35 -29.86 8.15
N SER A 502 3.29 -31.10 7.69
CA SER A 502 4.00 -32.26 8.26
C SER A 502 5.48 -32.25 7.87
#